data_1680413ccd0e16b316be22352705789c
#
_entry.id   1680413ccd0e16b316be22352705789c
#
_cell.length_a   1.000
_cell.length_b   1.000
_cell.length_c   1.000
_cell.angle_alpha   90.00
_cell.angle_beta   90.00
_cell.angle_gamma   90.00
#
_symmetry.space_group_name_H-M   'P 1'
#
loop_
_entity.id
_entity.type
_entity.pdbx_description
1 polymer ?
#
loop_
_entity_poly.entity_id
_entity_poly.type
_entity_poly.pdbx_seq_one_letter_code
_entity_poly.pdbx_strand_id
1 'polypeptide(L)'
;MEERLSSRINLNGIGMTSQRTRERLLGRLMEQGITSMEVLDIMRSTPRHIFLDEALAHRAYEDVALPIGYSQTISQPYIVARMSEIVANSESLESVLEIGTGCGYQTAIISKIAKKVYTIERIKPLLDRARRNLKLLGIRNVEFRHGDGSLGWREKAPFDAIITTAAPQTIPDELYQQLSPKDGRLVIPVGGDDQQDLKHIVKSGDQIQIDNLESVRFVPLLTGQVYN
;
A
#
# COMPACT_ATOMS: atom_id res chain seq x y z
N MET A 1 -0.95 -27.48 12.65
CA MET A 1 -1.70 -26.34 13.28
C MET A 1 -1.99 -25.24 12.28
N GLU A 2 -1.13 -24.99 11.28
CA GLU A 2 -1.36 -24.01 10.19
C GLU A 2 -2.53 -24.38 9.25
N GLU A 3 -2.73 -25.66 8.90
CA GLU A 3 -3.83 -26.09 8.04
C GLU A 3 -5.23 -25.87 8.65
N ARG A 4 -5.35 -25.88 9.98
CA ARG A 4 -6.64 -25.63 10.67
C ARG A 4 -7.02 -24.16 10.75
N LEU A 5 -6.07 -23.21 10.59
CA LEU A 5 -6.33 -21.78 10.51
C LEU A 5 -6.84 -21.36 9.12
N SER A 6 -6.32 -21.99 8.06
CA SER A 6 -6.72 -21.69 6.67
C SER A 6 -8.20 -22.04 6.40
N SER A 7 -8.73 -23.07 7.08
CA SER A 7 -10.12 -23.51 6.89
C SER A 7 -11.18 -22.58 7.52
N ARG A 8 -10.80 -21.61 8.34
CA ARG A 8 -11.74 -20.67 9.01
C ARG A 8 -11.82 -19.30 8.33
N ILE A 9 -10.89 -18.96 7.45
CA ILE A 9 -10.91 -17.65 6.77
C ILE A 9 -11.74 -17.76 5.51
N ASN A 10 -12.93 -17.18 5.53
CA ASN A 10 -13.81 -17.11 4.37
C ASN A 10 -13.38 -15.94 3.46
N LEU A 11 -12.59 -16.24 2.42
CA LEU A 11 -12.11 -15.26 1.44
C LEU A 11 -13.27 -14.58 0.68
N ASN A 12 -14.39 -15.29 0.50
CA ASN A 12 -15.56 -14.72 -0.17
C ASN A 12 -16.34 -13.75 0.70
N GLY A 13 -16.22 -13.90 2.03
CA GLY A 13 -16.94 -13.10 3.00
C GLY A 13 -18.44 -13.43 3.09
N ILE A 14 -19.05 -13.04 4.20
CA ILE A 14 -20.49 -13.20 4.47
C ILE A 14 -21.01 -11.89 5.07
N GLY A 15 -22.27 -11.55 4.80
CA GLY A 15 -22.89 -10.35 5.38
C GLY A 15 -22.15 -9.07 4.99
N MET A 16 -21.61 -8.34 5.98
CA MET A 16 -20.88 -7.09 5.78
C MET A 16 -19.54 -7.23 5.04
N THR A 17 -19.02 -8.47 4.94
CA THR A 17 -17.79 -8.77 4.17
C THR A 17 -18.08 -9.39 2.80
N SER A 18 -19.34 -9.49 2.41
CA SER A 18 -19.79 -10.14 1.18
C SER A 18 -19.36 -9.42 -0.10
N GLN A 19 -19.42 -10.12 -1.21
CA GLN A 19 -19.19 -9.58 -2.55
C GLN A 19 -20.05 -8.33 -2.82
N ARG A 20 -21.34 -8.35 -2.43
CA ARG A 20 -22.24 -7.21 -2.59
C ARG A 20 -21.74 -5.94 -1.86
N THR A 21 -21.16 -6.11 -0.68
CA THR A 21 -20.62 -4.97 0.09
C THR A 21 -19.36 -4.44 -0.57
N ARG A 22 -18.52 -5.31 -1.15
CA ARG A 22 -17.37 -4.90 -1.96
C ARG A 22 -17.79 -4.08 -3.17
N GLU A 23 -18.78 -4.55 -3.94
CA GLU A 23 -19.29 -3.83 -5.12
C GLU A 23 -19.82 -2.43 -4.76
N ARG A 24 -20.49 -2.29 -3.62
CA ARG A 24 -20.92 -0.97 -3.13
C ARG A 24 -19.76 -0.04 -2.80
N LEU A 25 -18.66 -0.58 -2.24
CA LEU A 25 -17.44 0.20 -2.03
C LEU A 25 -16.89 0.67 -3.37
N LEU A 26 -16.72 -0.23 -4.35
CA LEU A 26 -16.15 0.11 -5.66
C LEU A 26 -16.99 1.17 -6.39
N GLY A 27 -18.33 1.08 -6.31
CA GLY A 27 -19.21 2.12 -6.83
C GLY A 27 -18.90 3.50 -6.22
N ARG A 28 -18.74 3.59 -4.90
CA ARG A 28 -18.35 4.84 -4.23
C ARG A 28 -16.97 5.34 -4.67
N LEU A 29 -16.00 4.46 -4.86
CA LEU A 29 -14.67 4.84 -5.35
C LEU A 29 -14.73 5.45 -6.75
N MET A 30 -15.55 4.88 -7.64
CA MET A 30 -15.81 5.46 -8.98
C MET A 30 -16.49 6.85 -8.88
N GLU A 31 -17.48 7.00 -8.01
CA GLU A 31 -18.15 8.30 -7.76
C GLU A 31 -17.17 9.35 -7.21
N GLN A 32 -16.13 8.94 -6.49
CA GLN A 32 -15.05 9.79 -5.98
C GLN A 32 -13.95 10.07 -7.02
N GLY A 33 -14.05 9.53 -8.24
CA GLY A 33 -13.14 9.83 -9.34
C GLY A 33 -12.07 8.80 -9.61
N ILE A 34 -12.12 7.60 -9.03
CA ILE A 34 -11.25 6.48 -9.43
C ILE A 34 -11.71 5.96 -10.79
N THR A 35 -10.82 5.97 -11.77
CA THR A 35 -11.12 5.65 -13.19
C THR A 35 -10.46 4.35 -13.67
N SER A 36 -9.39 3.89 -13.00
CA SER A 36 -8.70 2.65 -13.39
C SER A 36 -9.54 1.42 -13.09
N MET A 37 -10.14 0.84 -14.14
CA MET A 37 -10.88 -0.41 -14.02
C MET A 37 -9.98 -1.56 -13.56
N GLU A 38 -8.71 -1.58 -13.95
CA GLU A 38 -7.73 -2.57 -13.50
C GLU A 38 -7.58 -2.55 -11.98
N VAL A 39 -7.36 -1.36 -11.39
CA VAL A 39 -7.23 -1.19 -9.94
C VAL A 39 -8.52 -1.61 -9.22
N LEU A 40 -9.68 -1.21 -9.74
CA LEU A 40 -10.99 -1.58 -9.18
C LEU A 40 -11.20 -3.10 -9.21
N ASP A 41 -10.84 -3.79 -10.29
CA ASP A 41 -10.95 -5.24 -10.41
C ASP A 41 -9.99 -5.98 -9.48
N ILE A 42 -8.78 -5.46 -9.30
CA ILE A 42 -7.82 -5.97 -8.33
C ILE A 42 -8.38 -5.82 -6.91
N MET A 43 -8.94 -4.66 -6.56
CA MET A 43 -9.55 -4.44 -5.24
C MET A 43 -10.80 -5.31 -5.04
N ARG A 44 -11.61 -5.53 -6.08
CA ARG A 44 -12.76 -6.45 -6.07
C ARG A 44 -12.34 -7.87 -5.68
N SER A 45 -11.24 -8.34 -6.27
CA SER A 45 -10.72 -9.69 -6.07
C SER A 45 -9.84 -9.86 -4.84
N THR A 46 -9.46 -8.76 -4.17
CA THR A 46 -8.60 -8.78 -2.98
C THR A 46 -9.43 -8.57 -1.70
N PRO A 47 -9.64 -9.61 -0.87
CA PRO A 47 -10.53 -9.54 0.28
C PRO A 47 -9.92 -8.72 1.41
N ARG A 48 -10.26 -7.42 1.50
CA ARG A 48 -9.70 -6.48 2.49
C ARG A 48 -9.93 -6.93 3.94
N HIS A 49 -11.05 -7.62 4.23
CA HIS A 49 -11.40 -8.05 5.58
C HIS A 49 -10.42 -9.03 6.22
N ILE A 50 -9.64 -9.79 5.43
CA ILE A 50 -8.64 -10.71 5.98
C ILE A 50 -7.39 -10.00 6.54
N PHE A 51 -7.22 -8.73 6.20
CA PHE A 51 -6.09 -7.90 6.68
C PHE A 51 -6.38 -7.20 7.99
N LEU A 52 -7.62 -7.30 8.49
CA LEU A 52 -8.09 -6.73 9.75
C LEU A 52 -8.23 -7.81 10.82
N ASP A 53 -8.29 -7.39 12.07
CA ASP A 53 -8.68 -8.27 13.16
C ASP A 53 -10.17 -8.60 13.04
N GLU A 54 -10.58 -9.78 13.53
CA GLU A 54 -11.95 -10.28 13.41
C GLU A 54 -13.00 -9.27 13.91
N ALA A 55 -12.69 -8.58 15.02
CA ALA A 55 -13.56 -7.56 15.58
C ALA A 55 -13.86 -6.37 14.64
N LEU A 56 -12.95 -6.08 13.70
CA LEU A 56 -13.07 -4.98 12.75
C LEU A 56 -13.40 -5.44 11.32
N ALA A 57 -13.42 -6.75 11.07
CA ALA A 57 -13.66 -7.30 9.73
C ALA A 57 -14.98 -6.83 9.10
N HIS A 58 -16.03 -6.62 9.93
CA HIS A 58 -17.34 -6.12 9.47
C HIS A 58 -17.28 -4.70 8.89
N ARG A 59 -16.26 -3.89 9.27
CA ARG A 59 -16.03 -2.52 8.80
C ARG A 59 -15.08 -2.44 7.60
N ALA A 60 -14.53 -3.57 7.13
CA ALA A 60 -13.49 -3.62 6.12
C ALA A 60 -13.82 -2.88 4.82
N TYR A 61 -15.11 -2.75 4.48
CA TYR A 61 -15.60 -2.12 3.26
C TYR A 61 -16.27 -0.75 3.49
N GLU A 62 -16.08 -0.17 4.68
CA GLU A 62 -16.26 1.26 4.90
C GLU A 62 -15.08 2.01 4.27
N ASP A 63 -15.34 3.18 3.68
CA ASP A 63 -14.27 3.99 3.08
C ASP A 63 -13.56 4.85 4.14
N VAL A 64 -12.92 4.17 5.11
CA VAL A 64 -12.19 4.78 6.23
C VAL A 64 -10.91 3.99 6.53
N ALA A 65 -9.94 4.66 7.14
CA ALA A 65 -8.79 3.99 7.75
C ALA A 65 -9.21 3.26 9.03
N LEU A 66 -8.64 2.06 9.28
CA LEU A 66 -8.96 1.25 10.45
C LEU A 66 -7.67 0.81 11.17
N PRO A 67 -7.68 0.67 12.51
CA PRO A 67 -6.49 0.27 13.25
C PRO A 67 -6.10 -1.19 12.95
N ILE A 68 -4.78 -1.43 12.90
CA ILE A 68 -4.17 -2.76 12.71
C ILE A 68 -3.21 -3.14 13.84
N GLY A 69 -3.23 -2.38 14.95
CA GLY A 69 -2.29 -2.50 16.07
C GLY A 69 -1.05 -1.62 15.91
N TYR A 70 -0.24 -1.55 16.95
CA TYR A 70 1.02 -0.79 16.99
C TYR A 70 0.87 0.70 16.61
N SER A 71 -0.27 1.30 16.93
CA SER A 71 -0.64 2.67 16.48
C SER A 71 -0.59 2.87 14.97
N GLN A 72 -0.77 1.79 14.20
CA GLN A 72 -0.81 1.83 12.73
C GLN A 72 -2.22 1.55 12.22
N THR A 73 -2.46 1.92 10.97
CA THR A 73 -3.76 1.73 10.31
C THR A 73 -3.60 1.07 8.94
N ILE A 74 -4.62 0.34 8.51
CA ILE A 74 -4.84 0.06 7.10
C ILE A 74 -5.43 1.31 6.45
N SER A 75 -4.84 1.80 5.37
CA SER A 75 -5.26 3.04 4.71
C SER A 75 -6.71 2.94 4.20
N GLN A 76 -7.40 4.09 4.14
CA GLN A 76 -8.73 4.22 3.54
C GLN A 76 -8.75 3.62 2.14
N PRO A 77 -9.80 2.87 1.76
CA PRO A 77 -9.91 2.27 0.43
C PRO A 77 -9.74 3.24 -0.73
N TYR A 78 -10.32 4.45 -0.65
CA TYR A 78 -10.13 5.49 -1.65
C TYR A 78 -8.64 5.82 -1.85
N ILE A 79 -7.91 6.04 -0.77
CA ILE A 79 -6.47 6.36 -0.82
C ILE A 79 -5.66 5.20 -1.42
N VAL A 80 -5.98 3.95 -1.04
CA VAL A 80 -5.34 2.77 -1.66
C VAL A 80 -5.59 2.75 -3.17
N ALA A 81 -6.83 2.97 -3.61
CA ALA A 81 -7.17 3.01 -5.02
C ALA A 81 -6.43 4.14 -5.75
N ARG A 82 -6.46 5.36 -5.17
CA ARG A 82 -5.85 6.55 -5.76
C ARG A 82 -4.33 6.39 -5.95
N MET A 83 -3.63 5.95 -4.91
CA MET A 83 -2.19 5.72 -4.98
C MET A 83 -1.84 4.59 -5.96
N SER A 84 -2.63 3.52 -5.98
CA SER A 84 -2.45 2.41 -6.92
C SER A 84 -2.70 2.81 -8.37
N GLU A 85 -3.71 3.64 -8.64
CA GLU A 85 -4.02 4.17 -9.97
C GLU A 85 -2.88 5.02 -10.53
N ILE A 86 -2.27 5.88 -9.71
CA ILE A 86 -1.12 6.71 -10.10
C ILE A 86 0.08 5.82 -10.46
N VAL A 87 0.32 4.78 -9.67
CA VAL A 87 1.41 3.82 -9.92
C VAL A 87 1.12 3.00 -11.18
N ALA A 88 -0.11 2.51 -11.35
CA ALA A 88 -0.51 1.69 -12.50
C ALA A 88 -0.46 2.43 -13.84
N ASN A 89 -0.54 3.77 -13.83
CA ASN A 89 -0.49 4.60 -15.05
C ASN A 89 0.94 4.69 -15.65
N SER A 90 1.71 3.61 -15.59
CA SER A 90 3.04 3.45 -16.16
C SER A 90 3.01 2.41 -17.28
N GLU A 91 3.82 2.58 -18.33
CA GLU A 91 3.85 1.65 -19.49
C GLU A 91 4.26 0.22 -19.09
N SER A 92 5.16 0.09 -18.12
CA SER A 92 5.50 -1.20 -17.51
C SER A 92 6.01 -0.99 -16.08
N LEU A 93 5.62 -1.87 -15.17
CA LEU A 93 6.07 -1.89 -13.79
C LEU A 93 6.84 -3.19 -13.54
N GLU A 94 8.14 -3.17 -13.83
CA GLU A 94 9.04 -4.30 -13.54
C GLU A 94 9.30 -4.41 -12.04
N SER A 95 9.53 -3.26 -11.37
CA SER A 95 9.88 -3.20 -9.96
C SER A 95 9.22 -2.02 -9.23
N VAL A 96 8.57 -2.32 -8.12
CA VAL A 96 7.97 -1.31 -7.23
C VAL A 96 8.53 -1.47 -5.82
N LEU A 97 8.90 -0.35 -5.19
CA LEU A 97 9.23 -0.28 -3.77
C LEU A 97 8.03 0.26 -2.99
N GLU A 98 7.60 -0.45 -1.98
CA GLU A 98 6.64 0.02 -0.99
C GLU A 98 7.33 0.28 0.35
N ILE A 99 7.03 1.43 0.95
CA ILE A 99 7.50 1.80 2.29
C ILE A 99 6.30 1.85 3.23
N GLY A 100 6.30 0.99 4.26
CA GLY A 100 5.19 0.80 5.17
C GLY A 100 4.29 -0.35 4.74
N THR A 101 4.78 -1.60 4.83
CA THR A 101 4.00 -2.81 4.50
C THR A 101 2.70 -2.92 5.32
N GLY A 102 2.75 -2.54 6.62
CA GLY A 102 1.64 -2.65 7.54
C GLY A 102 1.09 -4.07 7.61
N CYS A 103 -0.22 -4.22 7.38
CA CYS A 103 -0.87 -5.53 7.31
C CYS A 103 -0.71 -6.23 5.93
N GLY A 104 -0.17 -5.54 4.91
CA GLY A 104 0.07 -6.06 3.57
C GLY A 104 -1.06 -5.84 2.56
N TYR A 105 -2.06 -5.01 2.85
CA TYR A 105 -3.17 -4.80 1.92
C TYR A 105 -2.74 -4.01 0.66
N GLN A 106 -2.05 -2.87 0.83
CA GLN A 106 -1.50 -2.11 -0.29
C GLN A 106 -0.50 -2.96 -1.08
N THR A 107 0.35 -3.72 -0.39
CA THR A 107 1.28 -4.68 -1.01
C THR A 107 0.54 -5.69 -1.89
N ALA A 108 -0.59 -6.24 -1.41
CA ALA A 108 -1.40 -7.21 -2.16
C ALA A 108 -2.00 -6.60 -3.44
N ILE A 109 -2.41 -5.33 -3.41
CA ILE A 109 -2.91 -4.61 -4.58
C ILE A 109 -1.78 -4.39 -5.59
N ILE A 110 -0.66 -3.79 -5.17
CA ILE A 110 0.48 -3.49 -6.04
C ILE A 110 1.11 -4.76 -6.62
N SER A 111 1.12 -5.87 -5.88
CA SER A 111 1.66 -7.14 -6.38
C SER A 111 0.93 -7.71 -7.60
N LYS A 112 -0.29 -7.26 -7.87
CA LYS A 112 -1.06 -7.66 -9.06
C LYS A 112 -0.87 -6.70 -10.25
N ILE A 113 -0.28 -5.54 -9.99
CA ILE A 113 0.02 -4.51 -11.01
C ILE A 113 1.48 -4.65 -11.47
N ALA A 114 2.41 -4.89 -10.54
CA ALA A 114 3.84 -4.94 -10.80
C ALA A 114 4.36 -6.38 -10.95
N LYS A 115 5.41 -6.58 -11.75
CA LYS A 115 6.08 -7.89 -11.85
C LYS A 115 6.77 -8.29 -10.55
N LYS A 116 7.40 -7.33 -9.87
CA LYS A 116 8.08 -7.53 -8.59
C LYS A 116 7.80 -6.39 -7.63
N VAL A 117 7.47 -6.71 -6.39
CA VAL A 117 7.31 -5.75 -5.31
C VAL A 117 8.37 -5.99 -4.24
N TYR A 118 9.01 -4.92 -3.82
CA TYR A 118 9.90 -4.87 -2.66
C TYR A 118 9.18 -4.05 -1.60
N THR A 119 9.10 -4.55 -0.37
CA THR A 119 8.37 -3.83 0.69
C THR A 119 9.16 -3.80 1.98
N ILE A 120 9.18 -2.63 2.62
CA ILE A 120 9.92 -2.38 3.86
C ILE A 120 8.92 -2.07 4.98
N GLU A 121 9.09 -2.72 6.11
CA GLU A 121 8.33 -2.47 7.34
C GLU A 121 9.27 -2.37 8.53
N ARG A 122 9.10 -1.31 9.33
CA ARG A 122 9.91 -1.10 10.54
C ARG A 122 9.43 -1.90 11.75
N ILE A 123 8.16 -2.33 11.75
CA ILE A 123 7.50 -3.05 12.85
C ILE A 123 7.44 -4.53 12.52
N LYS A 124 8.33 -5.32 13.15
CA LYS A 124 8.49 -6.75 12.87
C LYS A 124 7.20 -7.57 12.96
N PRO A 125 6.34 -7.41 13.98
CA PRO A 125 5.08 -8.16 14.07
C PRO A 125 4.11 -7.86 12.92
N LEU A 126 4.05 -6.60 12.42
CA LEU A 126 3.25 -6.24 11.25
C LEU A 126 3.80 -6.89 9.98
N LEU A 127 5.12 -6.84 9.78
CA LEU A 127 5.76 -7.50 8.64
C LEU A 127 5.45 -9.01 8.59
N ASP A 128 5.49 -9.67 9.75
CA ASP A 128 5.18 -11.10 9.83
C ASP A 128 3.69 -11.39 9.58
N ARG A 129 2.80 -10.49 10.02
CA ARG A 129 1.36 -10.54 9.68
C ARG A 129 1.16 -10.39 8.17
N ALA A 130 1.79 -9.40 7.54
CA ALA A 130 1.71 -9.19 6.10
C ALA A 130 2.18 -10.43 5.32
N ARG A 131 3.31 -11.02 5.68
CA ARG A 131 3.81 -12.27 5.06
C ARG A 131 2.78 -13.40 5.11
N ARG A 132 2.12 -13.58 6.26
CA ARG A 132 1.06 -14.61 6.40
C ARG A 132 -0.14 -14.30 5.52
N ASN A 133 -0.59 -13.04 5.47
CA ASN A 133 -1.73 -12.62 4.66
C ASN A 133 -1.46 -12.80 3.16
N LEU A 134 -0.27 -12.39 2.68
CA LEU A 134 0.08 -12.54 1.27
C LEU A 134 0.27 -14.02 0.87
N LYS A 135 0.86 -14.83 1.76
CA LYS A 135 0.96 -16.29 1.57
C LYS A 135 -0.41 -16.93 1.44
N LEU A 136 -1.40 -16.53 2.27
CA LEU A 136 -2.79 -17.01 2.21
C LEU A 136 -3.45 -16.69 0.86
N LEU A 137 -3.11 -15.54 0.26
CA LEU A 137 -3.59 -15.13 -1.07
C LEU A 137 -2.79 -15.71 -2.23
N GLY A 138 -1.78 -16.55 -1.96
CA GLY A 138 -0.92 -17.15 -2.99
C GLY A 138 0.01 -16.16 -3.69
N ILE A 139 0.23 -14.97 -3.14
CA ILE A 139 1.09 -13.92 -3.71
C ILE A 139 2.56 -14.32 -3.48
N ARG A 140 3.37 -14.35 -4.55
CA ARG A 140 4.76 -14.86 -4.52
C ARG A 140 5.80 -13.88 -5.07
N ASN A 141 5.38 -12.79 -5.70
CA ASN A 141 6.24 -11.80 -6.32
C ASN A 141 6.63 -10.64 -5.39
N VAL A 142 6.56 -10.84 -4.07
CA VAL A 142 6.89 -9.84 -3.05
C VAL A 142 8.13 -10.26 -2.27
N GLU A 143 9.07 -9.33 -2.12
CA GLU A 143 10.25 -9.46 -1.26
C GLU A 143 10.14 -8.50 -0.08
N PHE A 144 10.34 -9.01 1.14
CA PHE A 144 10.10 -8.29 2.38
C PHE A 144 11.40 -7.97 3.10
N ARG A 145 11.54 -6.73 3.58
CA ARG A 145 12.63 -6.28 4.44
C ARG A 145 12.10 -5.72 5.75
N HIS A 146 12.63 -6.20 6.87
CA HIS A 146 12.48 -5.53 8.16
C HIS A 146 13.53 -4.42 8.21
N GLY A 147 13.12 -3.15 8.26
CA GLY A 147 14.06 -2.05 8.15
C GLY A 147 13.43 -0.66 8.24
N ASP A 148 14.31 0.34 8.22
CA ASP A 148 13.97 1.74 8.11
C ASP A 148 13.63 2.08 6.66
N GLY A 149 12.38 2.49 6.43
CA GLY A 149 11.88 2.81 5.09
C GLY A 149 12.43 4.12 4.51
N SER A 150 12.90 5.05 5.35
CA SER A 150 13.47 6.32 4.87
C SER A 150 14.74 6.13 4.04
N LEU A 151 15.44 5.02 4.23
CA LEU A 151 16.65 4.66 3.50
C LEU A 151 16.36 3.99 2.14
N GLY A 152 15.11 3.62 1.87
CA GLY A 152 14.75 2.83 0.71
C GLY A 152 15.43 1.45 0.70
N TRP A 153 15.67 0.93 -0.53
CA TRP A 153 16.33 -0.36 -0.74
C TRP A 153 17.35 -0.29 -1.89
N ARG A 154 18.50 0.30 -1.63
CA ARG A 154 19.52 0.62 -2.65
C ARG A 154 19.95 -0.59 -3.50
N GLU A 155 20.07 -1.77 -2.88
CA GLU A 155 20.53 -2.99 -3.55
C GLU A 155 19.53 -3.53 -4.58
N LYS A 156 18.30 -2.99 -4.58
CA LYS A 156 17.22 -3.39 -5.51
C LYS A 156 16.82 -2.28 -6.48
N ALA A 157 17.38 -1.08 -6.29
CA ALA A 157 17.17 0.05 -7.19
C ALA A 157 17.79 -0.20 -8.58
N PRO A 158 17.33 0.50 -9.64
CA PRO A 158 16.28 1.50 -9.63
C PRO A 158 14.86 0.90 -9.62
N PHE A 159 13.87 1.69 -9.13
CA PHE A 159 12.46 1.32 -9.11
C PHE A 159 11.66 2.13 -10.12
N ASP A 160 10.74 1.48 -10.84
CA ASP A 160 9.81 2.15 -11.75
C ASP A 160 8.78 2.97 -10.98
N ALA A 161 8.41 2.48 -9.79
CA ALA A 161 7.62 3.27 -8.85
C ALA A 161 8.03 3.03 -7.41
N ILE A 162 7.86 4.08 -6.58
CA ILE A 162 7.96 4.02 -5.12
C ILE A 162 6.64 4.52 -4.55
N ILE A 163 6.07 3.78 -3.61
CA ILE A 163 4.85 4.16 -2.89
C ILE A 163 5.14 4.18 -1.39
N THR A 164 4.75 5.25 -0.68
CA THR A 164 4.91 5.30 0.77
C THR A 164 3.56 5.41 1.46
N THR A 165 3.35 4.60 2.48
CA THR A 165 2.12 4.57 3.28
C THR A 165 2.29 5.18 4.66
N ALA A 166 3.35 5.98 4.83
CA ALA A 166 3.66 6.80 6.00
C ALA A 166 4.21 8.15 5.54
N ALA A 167 3.91 9.22 6.28
CA ALA A 167 4.24 10.58 5.92
C ALA A 167 5.56 11.06 6.56
N PRO A 168 6.62 11.34 5.80
CA PRO A 168 7.75 12.12 6.29
C PRO A 168 7.39 13.62 6.33
N GLN A 169 8.11 14.39 7.14
CA GLN A 169 7.99 15.86 7.10
C GLN A 169 8.53 16.45 5.79
N THR A 170 9.60 15.86 5.27
CA THR A 170 10.22 16.17 3.98
C THR A 170 10.53 14.88 3.25
N ILE A 171 10.51 14.90 1.91
CA ILE A 171 10.80 13.71 1.11
C ILE A 171 12.26 13.32 1.31
N PRO A 172 12.57 12.07 1.73
CA PRO A 172 13.94 11.60 1.83
C PRO A 172 14.65 11.59 0.46
N ASP A 173 15.85 12.16 0.38
CA ASP A 173 16.65 12.22 -0.86
C ASP A 173 16.97 10.81 -1.40
N GLU A 174 17.12 9.82 -0.52
CA GLU A 174 17.35 8.43 -0.86
C GLU A 174 16.28 7.86 -1.78
N LEU A 175 15.02 8.31 -1.64
CA LEU A 175 13.92 7.83 -2.48
C LEU A 175 14.01 8.38 -3.90
N TYR A 176 14.40 9.66 -4.05
CA TYR A 176 14.64 10.23 -5.38
C TYR A 176 15.78 9.55 -6.12
N GLN A 177 16.87 9.22 -5.40
CA GLN A 177 18.03 8.55 -5.97
C GLN A 177 17.72 7.14 -6.47
N GLN A 178 16.74 6.48 -5.84
CA GLN A 178 16.36 5.11 -6.15
C GLN A 178 15.23 5.01 -7.21
N LEU A 179 14.67 6.14 -7.67
CA LEU A 179 13.74 6.17 -8.79
C LEU A 179 14.45 5.90 -10.12
N SER A 180 13.79 5.15 -10.98
CA SER A 180 14.19 4.98 -12.37
C SER A 180 14.32 6.35 -13.07
N PRO A 181 15.40 6.59 -13.85
CA PRO A 181 15.51 7.80 -14.65
C PRO A 181 14.58 7.80 -15.88
N LYS A 182 13.85 6.71 -16.12
CA LYS A 182 12.88 6.53 -17.20
C LYS A 182 11.47 6.67 -16.64
N ASP A 183 11.06 7.89 -16.35
CA ASP A 183 9.74 8.25 -15.82
C ASP A 183 9.36 7.52 -14.52
N GLY A 184 10.37 7.29 -13.67
CA GLY A 184 10.17 6.72 -12.35
C GLY A 184 9.25 7.58 -11.50
N ARG A 185 8.30 6.95 -10.79
CA ARG A 185 7.23 7.64 -10.05
C ARG A 185 7.35 7.42 -8.56
N LEU A 186 7.13 8.48 -7.78
CA LEU A 186 7.01 8.38 -6.33
C LEU A 186 5.65 8.97 -5.91
N VAL A 187 4.87 8.16 -5.21
CA VAL A 187 3.61 8.59 -4.58
C VAL A 187 3.80 8.58 -3.08
N ILE A 188 3.72 9.75 -2.45
CA ILE A 188 4.13 9.95 -1.07
C ILE A 188 3.30 11.02 -0.38
N PRO A 189 2.71 10.74 0.81
CA PRO A 189 2.19 11.77 1.68
C PRO A 189 3.35 12.53 2.32
N VAL A 190 3.29 13.85 2.35
CA VAL A 190 4.34 14.70 2.94
C VAL A 190 3.75 15.75 3.84
N GLY A 191 4.28 15.89 5.04
CA GLY A 191 3.85 16.90 6.01
C GLY A 191 3.91 16.39 7.44
N GLY A 192 3.53 17.27 8.37
CA GLY A 192 3.46 16.98 9.81
C GLY A 192 2.05 16.62 10.28
N ASP A 193 1.84 16.74 11.60
CA ASP A 193 0.56 16.38 12.23
C ASP A 193 -0.60 17.31 11.82
N ASP A 194 -0.31 18.57 11.50
CA ASP A 194 -1.32 19.56 11.16
C ASP A 194 -1.82 19.42 9.72
N GLN A 195 -0.92 19.20 8.79
CA GLN A 195 -1.24 19.12 7.37
C GLN A 195 -0.30 18.17 6.65
N GLN A 196 -0.86 17.30 5.81
CA GLN A 196 -0.14 16.43 4.89
C GLN A 196 -0.79 16.51 3.52
N ASP A 197 0.04 16.59 2.48
CA ASP A 197 -0.41 16.55 1.10
C ASP A 197 0.13 15.29 0.42
N LEU A 198 -0.73 14.60 -0.32
CA LEU A 198 -0.32 13.52 -1.20
C LEU A 198 0.40 14.13 -2.41
N LYS A 199 1.64 13.72 -2.63
CA LYS A 199 2.45 14.19 -3.75
C LYS A 199 2.67 13.07 -4.76
N HIS A 200 2.63 13.43 -6.03
CA HIS A 200 3.08 12.61 -7.14
C HIS A 200 4.33 13.24 -7.74
N ILE A 201 5.40 12.48 -7.79
CA ILE A 201 6.69 12.89 -8.31
C ILE A 201 7.03 12.02 -9.50
N VAL A 202 7.46 12.63 -10.59
CA VAL A 202 7.96 11.96 -11.79
C VAL A 202 9.41 12.37 -12.02
N LYS A 203 10.29 11.39 -12.22
CA LYS A 203 11.70 11.58 -12.53
C LYS A 203 11.96 11.16 -13.97
N SER A 204 12.31 12.12 -14.83
CA SER A 204 12.70 11.91 -16.24
C SER A 204 14.13 12.40 -16.45
N GLY A 205 15.09 11.48 -16.50
CA GLY A 205 16.52 11.83 -16.47
C GLY A 205 16.88 12.53 -15.16
N ASP A 206 17.39 13.76 -15.30
CA ASP A 206 17.75 14.62 -14.14
C ASP A 206 16.59 15.58 -13.75
N GLN A 207 15.50 15.58 -14.49
CA GLN A 207 14.35 16.44 -14.19
C GLN A 207 13.41 15.76 -13.21
N ILE A 208 12.90 16.54 -12.26
CA ILE A 208 11.92 16.11 -11.27
C ILE A 208 10.71 17.04 -11.36
N GLN A 209 9.55 16.48 -11.66
CA GLN A 209 8.27 17.16 -11.58
C GLN A 209 7.58 16.74 -10.28
N ILE A 210 6.96 17.69 -9.57
CA ILE A 210 6.23 17.44 -8.33
C ILE A 210 4.84 18.04 -8.45
N ASP A 211 3.82 17.21 -8.35
CA ASP A 211 2.42 17.61 -8.32
C ASP A 211 1.83 17.37 -6.92
N ASN A 212 1.17 18.38 -6.36
CA ASN A 212 0.35 18.22 -5.16
C ASN A 212 -1.04 17.77 -5.58
N LEU A 213 -1.50 16.66 -5.05
CA LEU A 213 -2.78 16.05 -5.45
C LEU A 213 -3.90 16.46 -4.51
N GLU A 214 -3.87 16.00 -3.27
CA GLU A 214 -4.94 16.17 -2.30
C GLU A 214 -4.44 16.14 -0.87
N SER A 215 -5.19 16.72 0.05
CA SER A 215 -4.89 16.68 1.48
C SER A 215 -5.22 15.29 2.04
N VAL A 216 -4.29 14.72 2.83
CA VAL A 216 -4.38 13.37 3.36
C VAL A 216 -3.97 13.31 4.83
N ARG A 217 -4.19 12.15 5.46
CA ARG A 217 -3.70 11.90 6.83
C ARG A 217 -3.15 10.49 6.95
N PHE A 218 -1.85 10.40 7.11
CA PHE A 218 -1.09 9.16 7.32
C PHE A 218 -0.38 9.18 8.67
N VAL A 219 -0.01 7.99 9.13
CA VAL A 219 0.93 7.83 10.24
C VAL A 219 2.30 8.40 9.84
N PRO A 220 3.10 8.92 10.80
CA PRO A 220 4.41 9.48 10.47
C PRO A 220 5.39 8.40 10.01
N LEU A 221 6.25 8.76 9.04
CA LEU A 221 7.40 7.96 8.66
C LEU A 221 8.49 8.12 9.74
N LEU A 222 8.63 7.11 10.58
CA LEU A 222 9.60 7.09 11.65
C LEU A 222 10.82 6.26 11.26
N THR A 223 11.99 6.71 11.69
CA THR A 223 13.26 6.00 11.51
C THR A 223 13.42 4.81 12.45
N GLY A 224 14.39 3.94 12.17
CA GLY A 224 14.76 2.79 12.99
C GLY A 224 13.81 1.59 12.86
N GLN A 225 14.02 0.60 13.72
CA GLN A 225 13.32 -0.70 13.69
C GLN A 225 12.64 -0.99 15.04
N VAL A 226 11.51 -1.70 14.99
CA VAL A 226 10.76 -2.17 16.16
C VAL A 226 10.63 -3.69 16.07
N TYR A 227 11.00 -4.39 17.12
CA TYR A 227 11.04 -5.86 17.17
C TYR A 227 9.85 -6.47 17.92
N ASN A 228 9.21 -5.72 18.83
CA ASN A 228 8.13 -6.19 19.72
C ASN A 228 6.89 -5.31 19.59
#